data_81d1b6b3a3e2be968c24b96cfb831cbb
#
_entry.id   81d1b6b3a3e2be968c24b96cfb831cbb
#
_cell.length_a   1.000
_cell.length_b   1.000
_cell.length_c   1.000
_cell.angle_alpha   90.00
_cell.angle_beta   90.00
_cell.angle_gamma   90.00
#
_symmetry.space_group_name_H-M   'P 1'
#
loop_
_entity.id
_entity.type
_entity.pdbx_description
1 polymer ?
#
loop_
_entity_poly.entity_id
_entity_poly.type
_entity_poly.pdbx_seq_one_letter_code
_entity_poly.pdbx_strand_id
1 'polypeptide(L)'
;MRQCQVEGCLNTGQHTGKYRTDGSVIYRNRCRQHHEEFTAAKHGLPSIKHVMAKNAGFDTVSAFVNSQHPYRKYRKDYCENVVGFLGWQCTSTIINPVQLDVDHIDGNPENNDPENLQTLCKNCHSVKSLLNKDYLTPGRKRLKQMTCEAI
;
A
#
# COMPACT_ATOMS: atom_id res chain seq x y z
N MET A 1 -0.83 -26.76 6.28
CA MET A 1 -1.59 -25.55 5.83
C MET A 1 -3.04 -25.95 5.61
N ARG A 2 -4.00 -25.08 5.92
CA ARG A 2 -5.43 -25.36 5.72
C ARG A 2 -5.88 -24.71 4.41
N GLN A 3 -6.55 -25.47 3.52
CA GLN A 3 -7.11 -24.93 2.29
C GLN A 3 -8.37 -24.09 2.58
N CYS A 4 -8.64 -23.09 1.74
CA CYS A 4 -9.87 -22.30 1.79
C CYS A 4 -11.09 -23.21 1.61
N GLN A 5 -12.13 -23.03 2.43
CA GLN A 5 -13.35 -23.87 2.38
C GLN A 5 -14.40 -23.37 1.38
N VAL A 6 -14.11 -22.29 0.65
CA VAL A 6 -15.00 -21.83 -0.43
C VAL A 6 -14.79 -22.77 -1.62
N GLU A 7 -15.91 -23.30 -2.15
CA GLU A 7 -15.91 -24.23 -3.26
C GLU A 7 -15.14 -23.67 -4.48
N GLY A 8 -14.33 -24.48 -5.10
CA GLY A 8 -13.48 -24.09 -6.23
C GLY A 8 -12.27 -23.22 -5.89
N CYS A 9 -12.08 -22.83 -4.63
CA CYS A 9 -10.93 -21.98 -4.25
C CYS A 9 -9.69 -22.83 -3.93
N LEU A 10 -8.62 -22.61 -4.68
CA LEU A 10 -7.33 -23.29 -4.49
C LEU A 10 -6.40 -22.59 -3.49
N ASN A 11 -6.76 -21.42 -2.99
CA ASN A 11 -5.93 -20.65 -2.06
C ASN A 11 -5.91 -21.27 -0.65
N THR A 12 -4.83 -21.07 0.07
CA THR A 12 -4.74 -21.42 1.50
C THR A 12 -5.55 -20.45 2.38
N GLY A 13 -6.07 -20.94 3.50
CA GLY A 13 -6.71 -20.11 4.51
C GLY A 13 -5.75 -19.05 5.04
N GLN A 14 -6.29 -17.89 5.39
CA GLN A 14 -5.48 -16.78 5.90
C GLN A 14 -4.84 -17.13 7.24
N HIS A 15 -3.54 -16.84 7.40
CA HIS A 15 -2.83 -16.89 8.66
C HIS A 15 -3.44 -15.89 9.66
N THR A 16 -3.71 -16.33 10.89
CA THR A 16 -4.34 -15.47 11.91
C THR A 16 -3.35 -14.63 12.73
N GLY A 17 -2.05 -14.87 12.59
CA GLY A 17 -1.03 -14.31 13.47
C GLY A 17 -0.92 -15.03 14.83
N LYS A 18 -1.74 -16.05 15.07
CA LYS A 18 -1.78 -16.82 16.32
C LYS A 18 -1.21 -18.21 16.12
N TYR A 19 -0.65 -18.77 17.18
CA TYR A 19 -0.08 -20.11 17.24
C TYR A 19 -0.78 -20.94 18.30
N ARG A 20 -0.81 -22.26 18.12
CA ARG A 20 -1.24 -23.21 19.13
C ARG A 20 -0.11 -23.43 20.14
N THR A 21 -0.42 -24.11 21.22
CA THR A 21 0.56 -24.47 22.26
C THR A 21 1.70 -25.35 21.75
N ASP A 22 1.48 -26.11 20.67
CA ASP A 22 2.47 -26.92 19.98
C ASP A 22 3.32 -26.15 18.95
N GLY A 23 3.17 -24.82 18.89
CA GLY A 23 3.87 -23.95 17.93
C GLY A 23 3.26 -23.95 16.51
N SER A 24 2.23 -24.75 16.25
CA SER A 24 1.59 -24.77 14.93
C SER A 24 0.76 -23.52 14.67
N VAL A 25 0.74 -23.09 13.41
CA VAL A 25 0.02 -21.89 12.95
C VAL A 25 -1.48 -22.11 12.93
N ILE A 26 -2.26 -21.14 13.41
CA ILE A 26 -3.71 -21.14 13.28
C ILE A 26 -4.10 -20.43 11.99
N TYR A 27 -4.79 -21.14 11.10
CA TYR A 27 -5.33 -20.61 9.86
C TYR A 27 -6.84 -20.41 9.95
N ARG A 28 -7.36 -19.37 9.29
CA ARG A 28 -8.80 -19.20 9.07
C ARG A 28 -9.32 -20.23 8.07
N ASN A 29 -10.63 -20.46 8.07
CA ASN A 29 -11.30 -21.37 7.13
C ASN A 29 -11.38 -20.79 5.70
N ARG A 30 -11.08 -19.51 5.53
CA ARG A 30 -11.13 -18.77 4.26
C ARG A 30 -9.78 -18.15 3.96
N CYS A 31 -9.42 -18.08 2.67
CA CYS A 31 -8.29 -17.25 2.22
C CYS A 31 -8.61 -15.76 2.49
N ARG A 32 -7.61 -14.90 2.33
CA ARG A 32 -7.74 -13.46 2.61
C ARG A 32 -8.92 -12.84 1.85
N GLN A 33 -9.00 -13.05 0.55
CA GLN A 33 -10.06 -12.50 -0.30
C GLN A 33 -11.45 -12.91 0.19
N HIS A 34 -11.73 -14.21 0.29
CA HIS A 34 -13.03 -14.72 0.72
C HIS A 34 -13.38 -14.35 2.18
N HIS A 35 -12.37 -14.12 3.03
CA HIS A 35 -12.61 -13.60 4.37
C HIS A 35 -13.04 -12.13 4.35
N GLU A 36 -12.42 -11.31 3.50
CA GLU A 36 -12.77 -9.90 3.32
C GLU A 36 -14.18 -9.75 2.73
N GLU A 37 -14.52 -10.54 1.69
CA GLU A 37 -15.85 -10.60 1.08
C GLU A 37 -16.93 -11.02 2.09
N PHE A 38 -16.68 -12.08 2.85
CA PHE A 38 -17.60 -12.53 3.89
C PHE A 38 -17.79 -11.47 4.97
N THR A 39 -16.74 -10.79 5.39
CA THR A 39 -16.81 -9.72 6.39
C THR A 39 -17.62 -8.54 5.87
N ALA A 40 -17.40 -8.13 4.63
CA ALA A 40 -18.15 -7.06 3.99
C ALA A 40 -19.65 -7.41 3.90
N ALA A 41 -19.96 -8.61 3.42
CA ALA A 41 -21.33 -9.11 3.31
C ALA A 41 -22.07 -9.17 4.68
N LYS A 42 -21.36 -9.62 5.73
CA LYS A 42 -21.89 -9.65 7.10
C LYS A 42 -22.32 -8.25 7.60
N HIS A 43 -21.64 -7.21 7.17
CA HIS A 43 -21.96 -5.82 7.52
C HIS A 43 -22.90 -5.14 6.50
N GLY A 44 -23.35 -5.85 5.46
CA GLY A 44 -24.18 -5.30 4.39
C GLY A 44 -23.47 -4.20 3.59
N LEU A 45 -22.13 -4.29 3.45
CA LEU A 45 -21.30 -3.28 2.81
C LEU A 45 -20.59 -3.83 1.56
N PRO A 46 -20.32 -2.98 0.55
CA PRO A 46 -19.77 -3.43 -0.74
C PRO A 46 -18.36 -4.03 -0.65
N SER A 47 -17.57 -3.65 0.34
CA SER A 47 -16.19 -4.18 0.52
C SER A 47 -15.68 -3.99 1.94
N ILE A 48 -14.57 -4.68 2.26
CA ILE A 48 -13.89 -4.54 3.55
C ILE A 48 -13.43 -3.09 3.83
N LYS A 49 -13.09 -2.32 2.79
CA LYS A 49 -12.72 -0.90 2.96
C LYS A 49 -13.89 -0.07 3.49
N HIS A 50 -15.13 -0.38 3.07
CA HIS A 50 -16.33 0.28 3.62
C HIS A 50 -16.54 -0.08 5.09
N VAL A 51 -16.30 -1.34 5.47
CA VAL A 51 -16.34 -1.75 6.88
C VAL A 51 -15.32 -1.00 7.71
N MET A 52 -14.08 -0.89 7.21
CA MET A 52 -12.99 -0.17 7.89
C MET A 52 -13.32 1.32 8.04
N ALA A 53 -13.81 1.97 6.98
CA ALA A 53 -14.21 3.37 6.99
C ALA A 53 -15.31 3.62 8.03
N LYS A 54 -16.38 2.82 8.01
CA LYS A 54 -17.48 2.90 8.96
C LYS A 54 -17.02 2.72 10.41
N ASN A 55 -16.20 1.70 10.67
CA ASN A 55 -15.68 1.43 12.02
C ASN A 55 -14.76 2.55 12.53
N ALA A 56 -14.10 3.26 11.61
CA ALA A 56 -13.26 4.42 11.92
C ALA A 56 -14.04 5.77 11.95
N GLY A 57 -15.37 5.73 11.81
CA GLY A 57 -16.24 6.91 11.88
C GLY A 57 -16.28 7.78 10.63
N PHE A 58 -15.92 7.22 9.45
CA PHE A 58 -15.96 7.94 8.18
C PHE A 58 -17.19 7.56 7.35
N ASP A 59 -17.84 8.56 6.76
CA ASP A 59 -19.03 8.35 5.91
C ASP A 59 -18.66 7.74 4.55
N THR A 60 -17.43 7.96 4.07
CA THR A 60 -16.97 7.46 2.77
C THR A 60 -15.61 6.78 2.86
N VAL A 61 -15.39 5.79 1.97
CA VAL A 61 -14.08 5.14 1.82
C VAL A 61 -13.01 6.15 1.38
N SER A 62 -13.38 7.13 0.56
CA SER A 62 -12.46 8.16 0.10
C SER A 62 -11.95 9.02 1.27
N ALA A 63 -12.85 9.47 2.16
CA ALA A 63 -12.46 10.23 3.35
C ALA A 63 -11.55 9.42 4.27
N PHE A 64 -11.88 8.13 4.48
CA PHE A 64 -11.04 7.21 5.25
C PHE A 64 -9.65 7.03 4.65
N VAL A 65 -9.56 6.77 3.33
CA VAL A 65 -8.27 6.59 2.64
C VAL A 65 -7.45 7.88 2.67
N ASN A 66 -8.09 9.03 2.49
CA ASN A 66 -7.40 10.32 2.55
C ASN A 66 -6.87 10.64 3.95
N SER A 67 -7.58 10.22 5.01
CA SER A 67 -7.08 10.37 6.39
C SER A 67 -5.83 9.54 6.67
N GLN A 68 -5.66 8.40 5.98
CA GLN A 68 -4.46 7.56 6.08
C GLN A 68 -3.26 8.14 5.30
N HIS A 69 -3.51 9.06 4.37
CA HIS A 69 -2.51 9.63 3.48
C HIS A 69 -2.71 11.14 3.32
N PRO A 70 -2.55 11.94 4.39
CA PRO A 70 -2.86 13.37 4.39
C PRO A 70 -2.04 14.18 3.38
N TYR A 71 -0.85 13.69 3.00
CA TYR A 71 0.02 14.29 2.00
C TYR A 71 -0.59 14.30 0.59
N ARG A 72 -1.57 13.42 0.28
CA ARG A 72 -2.21 13.36 -1.05
C ARG A 72 -2.96 14.63 -1.44
N LYS A 73 -3.32 15.48 -0.49
CA LYS A 73 -3.92 16.79 -0.76
C LYS A 73 -2.97 17.73 -1.53
N TYR A 74 -1.67 17.49 -1.47
CA TYR A 74 -0.65 18.29 -2.17
C TYR A 74 -0.40 17.82 -3.61
N ARG A 75 -1.15 16.80 -4.10
CA ARG A 75 -1.01 16.30 -5.47
C ARG A 75 -1.40 17.37 -6.49
N LYS A 76 -0.47 17.68 -7.38
CA LYS A 76 -0.69 18.53 -8.56
C LYS A 76 -1.34 17.73 -9.70
N ASP A 77 -1.77 18.40 -10.74
CA ASP A 77 -2.38 17.80 -11.93
C ASP A 77 -1.37 17.47 -13.05
N TYR A 78 -0.08 17.67 -12.79
CA TYR A 78 1.02 17.40 -13.70
C TYR A 78 2.21 16.75 -12.98
N CYS A 79 3.10 16.12 -13.75
CA CYS A 79 4.37 15.59 -13.24
C CYS A 79 5.39 16.73 -13.11
N GLU A 80 5.90 16.99 -11.92
CA GLU A 80 6.85 18.08 -11.68
C GLU A 80 8.19 17.87 -12.39
N ASN A 81 8.54 16.61 -12.73
CA ASN A 81 9.76 16.32 -13.49
C ASN A 81 9.70 16.76 -14.97
N VAL A 82 8.69 17.51 -15.40
CA VAL A 82 8.67 18.14 -16.73
C VAL A 82 9.81 19.14 -16.91
N VAL A 83 10.37 19.66 -15.81
CA VAL A 83 11.56 20.53 -15.83
C VAL A 83 12.88 19.77 -15.75
N GLY A 84 12.86 18.45 -15.60
CA GLY A 84 14.05 17.60 -15.71
C GLY A 84 14.94 17.52 -14.45
N PHE A 85 14.43 17.84 -13.28
CA PHE A 85 15.23 17.88 -12.05
C PHE A 85 15.73 16.49 -11.58
N LEU A 86 15.16 15.38 -12.09
CA LEU A 86 15.63 14.02 -11.80
C LEU A 86 16.78 13.58 -12.72
N GLY A 87 17.31 14.46 -13.56
CA GLY A 87 18.36 14.15 -14.55
C GLY A 87 17.81 13.71 -15.91
N TRP A 88 16.49 13.65 -16.08
CA TRP A 88 15.79 13.47 -17.36
C TRP A 88 14.49 14.25 -17.33
N GLN A 89 14.01 14.66 -18.48
CA GLN A 89 12.74 15.36 -18.61
C GLN A 89 11.58 14.38 -18.77
N CYS A 90 10.48 14.60 -18.03
CA CYS A 90 9.26 13.82 -18.20
C CYS A 90 8.55 14.18 -19.51
N THR A 91 8.28 13.17 -20.33
CA THR A 91 7.52 13.30 -21.59
C THR A 91 6.16 12.64 -21.53
N SER A 92 5.73 12.17 -20.34
CA SER A 92 4.45 11.47 -20.16
C SER A 92 3.27 12.43 -20.30
N THR A 93 2.30 12.06 -21.15
CA THR A 93 1.01 12.75 -21.20
C THR A 93 0.12 12.26 -20.06
N ILE A 94 -0.36 13.18 -19.24
CA ILE A 94 -1.26 12.87 -18.12
C ILE A 94 -2.70 13.05 -18.61
N ILE A 95 -3.41 11.95 -18.76
CA ILE A 95 -4.82 11.92 -19.18
C ILE A 95 -5.79 11.65 -18.03
N ASN A 96 -5.26 11.15 -16.89
CA ASN A 96 -6.05 10.87 -15.72
C ASN A 96 -5.20 11.06 -14.45
N PRO A 97 -5.74 11.70 -13.38
CA PRO A 97 -5.02 11.92 -12.13
C PRO A 97 -4.49 10.63 -11.45
N VAL A 98 -5.03 9.45 -11.79
CA VAL A 98 -4.52 8.16 -11.29
C VAL A 98 -3.09 7.86 -11.75
N GLN A 99 -2.61 8.53 -12.81
CA GLN A 99 -1.24 8.41 -13.32
C GLN A 99 -0.21 9.18 -12.46
N LEU A 100 -0.67 9.98 -11.48
CA LEU A 100 0.14 10.83 -10.64
C LEU A 100 0.14 10.32 -9.19
N ASP A 101 1.31 10.26 -8.62
CA ASP A 101 1.52 9.97 -7.20
C ASP A 101 2.17 11.17 -6.50
N VAL A 102 1.86 11.37 -5.22
CA VAL A 102 2.66 12.23 -4.35
C VAL A 102 3.80 11.39 -3.78
N ASP A 103 5.00 11.82 -4.02
CA ASP A 103 6.23 11.14 -3.66
C ASP A 103 7.00 11.97 -2.61
N HIS A 104 7.70 11.28 -1.70
CA HIS A 104 8.58 11.90 -0.72
C HIS A 104 9.97 12.07 -1.33
N ILE A 105 10.46 13.31 -1.41
CA ILE A 105 11.76 13.64 -2.03
C ILE A 105 12.90 12.86 -1.37
N ASP A 106 12.89 12.80 -0.02
CA ASP A 106 13.88 12.09 0.80
C ASP A 106 13.66 10.57 0.89
N GLY A 107 12.57 10.05 0.29
CA GLY A 107 12.19 8.63 0.38
C GLY A 107 11.68 8.19 1.75
N ASN A 108 11.46 9.12 2.70
CA ASN A 108 10.90 8.82 4.02
C ASN A 108 9.38 9.05 4.04
N PRO A 109 8.55 7.99 4.10
CA PRO A 109 7.09 8.10 4.04
C PRO A 109 6.46 8.76 5.28
N GLU A 110 7.24 8.99 6.34
CA GLU A 110 6.76 9.65 7.56
C GLU A 110 6.99 11.17 7.53
N ASN A 111 7.88 11.64 6.66
CA ASN A 111 8.18 13.06 6.49
C ASN A 111 7.19 13.71 5.52
N ASN A 112 6.02 14.10 6.03
CA ASN A 112 4.93 14.73 5.27
C ASN A 112 5.04 16.26 5.20
N ASP A 113 6.22 16.83 5.40
CA ASP A 113 6.47 18.25 5.18
C ASP A 113 6.14 18.61 3.72
N PRO A 114 5.34 19.64 3.44
CA PRO A 114 5.01 20.04 2.08
C PRO A 114 6.22 20.29 1.17
N GLU A 115 7.32 20.77 1.73
CA GLU A 115 8.58 21.01 1.00
C GLU A 115 9.31 19.70 0.62
N ASN A 116 8.98 18.60 1.33
CA ASN A 116 9.50 17.25 1.01
C ASN A 116 8.59 16.47 0.06
N LEU A 117 7.50 17.07 -0.42
CA LEU A 117 6.53 16.40 -1.27
C LEU A 117 6.60 16.90 -2.71
N GLN A 118 6.58 15.99 -3.65
CA GLN A 118 6.55 16.26 -5.09
C GLN A 118 5.50 15.38 -5.78
N THR A 119 4.93 15.87 -6.88
CA THR A 119 4.03 15.07 -7.71
C THR A 119 4.78 14.51 -8.90
N LEU A 120 4.83 13.20 -9.01
CA LEU A 120 5.46 12.50 -10.12
C LEU A 120 4.46 11.60 -10.86
N CYS A 121 4.61 11.47 -12.17
CA CYS A 121 3.92 10.40 -12.87
C CYS A 121 4.51 9.04 -12.46
N LYS A 122 3.74 7.97 -12.64
CA LYS A 122 4.16 6.62 -12.22
C LYS A 122 5.49 6.18 -12.82
N ASN A 123 5.80 6.61 -14.04
CA ASN A 123 7.10 6.31 -14.68
C ASN A 123 8.24 7.01 -13.96
N CYS A 124 8.16 8.33 -13.74
CA CYS A 124 9.19 9.09 -13.03
C CYS A 124 9.33 8.63 -11.58
N HIS A 125 8.22 8.37 -10.89
CA HIS A 125 8.22 7.86 -9.52
C HIS A 125 8.92 6.49 -9.43
N SER A 126 8.63 5.57 -10.36
CA SER A 126 9.28 4.25 -10.37
C SER A 126 10.79 4.33 -10.60
N VAL A 127 11.23 5.18 -11.55
CA VAL A 127 12.67 5.36 -11.84
C VAL A 127 13.37 6.05 -10.66
N LYS A 128 12.80 7.14 -10.10
CA LYS A 128 13.32 7.81 -8.90
C LYS A 128 13.47 6.83 -7.74
N SER A 129 12.43 6.06 -7.44
CA SER A 129 12.44 5.08 -6.36
C SER A 129 13.50 3.98 -6.57
N LEU A 130 13.73 3.56 -7.82
CA LEU A 130 14.77 2.60 -8.14
C LEU A 130 16.17 3.19 -7.90
N LEU A 131 16.45 4.40 -8.41
CA LEU A 131 17.74 5.06 -8.28
C LEU A 131 18.09 5.38 -6.82
N ASN A 132 17.12 5.90 -6.06
CA ASN A 132 17.31 6.25 -4.66
C ASN A 132 17.17 5.04 -3.71
N LYS A 133 16.78 3.88 -4.22
CA LYS A 133 16.51 2.67 -3.42
C LYS A 133 15.43 2.89 -2.34
N ASP A 134 14.41 3.73 -2.63
CA ASP A 134 13.33 4.07 -1.68
C ASP A 134 12.52 2.83 -1.25
N TYR A 135 12.52 1.77 -2.09
CA TYR A 135 11.94 0.47 -1.74
C TYR A 135 12.66 -0.25 -0.59
N LEU A 136 13.84 0.22 -0.19
CA LEU A 136 14.58 -0.24 0.99
C LEU A 136 14.22 0.63 2.20
N THR A 137 12.93 0.65 2.59
CA THR A 137 12.50 1.34 3.81
C THR A 137 13.31 0.86 5.03
N PRO A 138 13.43 1.67 6.10
CA PRO A 138 14.19 1.29 7.29
C PRO A 138 13.85 -0.10 7.83
N GLY A 139 12.56 -0.48 7.81
CA GLY A 139 12.11 -1.81 8.22
C GLY A 139 12.58 -2.93 7.27
N ARG A 140 12.55 -2.71 5.96
CA ARG A 140 13.03 -3.68 4.95
C ARG A 140 14.56 -3.76 4.92
N LYS A 141 15.27 -2.65 5.15
CA LYS A 141 16.73 -2.64 5.31
C LYS A 141 17.15 -3.50 6.50
N ARG A 142 16.46 -3.38 7.64
CA ARG A 142 16.71 -4.17 8.84
C ARG A 142 16.52 -5.67 8.60
N LEU A 143 15.46 -6.08 7.90
CA LEU A 143 15.23 -7.48 7.53
C LEU A 143 16.34 -8.04 6.63
N LYS A 144 16.83 -7.26 5.64
CA LYS A 144 17.94 -7.68 4.78
C LYS A 144 19.27 -7.83 5.53
N GLN A 145 19.55 -6.94 6.48
CA GLN A 145 20.75 -7.06 7.32
C GLN A 145 20.70 -8.32 8.18
N MET A 146 19.56 -8.61 8.80
CA MET A 146 19.41 -9.83 9.61
C MET A 146 19.56 -11.13 8.82
N THR A 147 19.17 -11.14 7.51
CA THR A 147 19.33 -12.32 6.64
C THR A 147 20.75 -12.48 6.09
N CYS A 148 21.54 -11.42 6.01
CA CYS A 148 22.96 -11.49 5.58
C CYS A 148 23.91 -11.87 6.72
N GLU A 149 23.54 -11.66 7.99
CA GLU A 149 24.34 -12.04 9.15
C GLU A 149 24.11 -13.52 9.59
N ALA A 150 23.18 -14.22 8.95
CA ALA A 150 22.81 -15.61 9.26
C ALA A 150 23.37 -16.65 8.28
N ILE A 151 24.46 -16.33 7.52
CA ILE A 151 25.18 -17.27 6.63
C ILE A 151 26.62 -17.43 7.11
#